data_861b2c02f9ae5d579a3666a5f2284f54
#
_entry.id   861b2c02f9ae5d579a3666a5f2284f54
#
_cell.length_a   1.000
_cell.length_b   1.000
_cell.length_c   1.000
_cell.angle_alpha   90.00
_cell.angle_beta   90.00
_cell.angle_gamma   90.00
#
_symmetry.space_group_name_H-M   'P 1'
#
loop_
_entity.id
_entity.type
_entity.pdbx_description
1 polymer ?
#
loop_
_entity_poly.entity_id
_entity_poly.type
_entity_poly.pdbx_seq_one_letter_code
_entity_poly.pdbx_strand_id
1 'polypeptide(L)'
;MTRPLEYKNAIVTGASSGLGRHFSLTLAKAGAKVAVAARRLDRLKELVSEIELFDGKALPIALDVTDPESVARAVETVETNLGPLHILVNNAGITQPKMAIDVTEEDWDAVVGTNLRGAWRMAQQTARNMKRLGNGGSIINIASILSFGVTRQLSTYAISKAAVVQMTKSMAVELTRDNIRVNAIAPGYIETDFNRAFFATDRGKEMIDRIPQQRLGQMSDLDGALLLLAGDGSKYMTGSVITIDGGHTLPLVG
;
A
#
# COMPACT_ATOMS: atom_id res chain seq x y z
N MET A 1 -4.26 -15.01 -22.31
CA MET A 1 -4.02 -13.64 -21.80
C MET A 1 -2.61 -13.59 -21.25
N THR A 2 -1.84 -12.56 -21.59
CA THR A 2 -0.47 -12.38 -21.05
C THR A 2 -0.58 -12.08 -19.54
N ARG A 3 0.17 -12.81 -18.70
CA ARG A 3 0.27 -12.55 -17.25
C ARG A 3 1.51 -11.68 -17.00
N PRO A 4 1.39 -10.35 -16.92
CA PRO A 4 2.53 -9.42 -16.91
C PRO A 4 3.46 -9.56 -15.70
N LEU A 5 3.01 -10.25 -14.65
CA LEU A 5 3.78 -10.49 -13.42
C LEU A 5 4.13 -11.97 -13.24
N GLU A 6 4.03 -12.77 -14.30
CA GLU A 6 4.49 -14.17 -14.27
C GLU A 6 5.96 -14.21 -13.82
N TYR A 7 6.28 -15.16 -12.94
CA TYR A 7 7.60 -15.29 -12.29
C TYR A 7 8.00 -14.20 -11.28
N LYS A 8 7.10 -13.26 -10.94
CA LYS A 8 7.34 -12.28 -9.87
C LYS A 8 6.77 -12.77 -8.54
N ASN A 9 7.52 -12.56 -7.45
CA ASN A 9 7.05 -12.78 -6.09
C ASN A 9 6.77 -11.43 -5.46
N ALA A 10 5.59 -11.27 -4.89
CA ALA A 10 5.14 -10.03 -4.24
C ALA A 10 4.83 -10.26 -2.77
N ILE A 11 5.04 -9.26 -1.93
CA ILE A 11 4.48 -9.20 -0.58
C ILE A 11 3.58 -7.98 -0.45
N VAL A 12 2.38 -8.17 0.10
CA VAL A 12 1.41 -7.10 0.37
C VAL A 12 1.16 -7.03 1.87
N THR A 13 1.47 -5.89 2.49
CA THR A 13 1.21 -5.67 3.91
C THR A 13 -0.21 -5.15 4.14
N GLY A 14 -0.82 -5.50 5.28
CA GLY A 14 -2.22 -5.14 5.55
C GLY A 14 -3.23 -5.85 4.65
N ALA A 15 -2.90 -7.06 4.17
CA ALA A 15 -3.67 -7.83 3.20
C ALA A 15 -4.98 -8.43 3.75
N SER A 16 -5.25 -8.32 5.05
CA SER A 16 -6.42 -8.96 5.66
C SER A 16 -7.77 -8.29 5.35
N SER A 17 -7.79 -7.11 4.72
CA SER A 17 -9.01 -6.37 4.38
C SER A 17 -8.74 -5.22 3.39
N GLY A 18 -9.80 -4.61 2.87
CA GLY A 18 -9.76 -3.38 2.08
C GLY A 18 -8.79 -3.42 0.91
N LEU A 19 -8.02 -2.34 0.72
CA LEU A 19 -7.10 -2.19 -0.41
C LEU A 19 -6.03 -3.28 -0.44
N GLY A 20 -5.47 -3.68 0.71
CA GLY A 20 -4.42 -4.72 0.73
C GLY A 20 -4.92 -6.07 0.24
N ARG A 21 -6.16 -6.45 0.59
CA ARG A 21 -6.82 -7.65 0.07
C ARG A 21 -7.05 -7.55 -1.44
N HIS A 22 -7.57 -6.42 -1.89
CA HIS A 22 -7.81 -6.16 -3.31
C HIS A 22 -6.51 -6.19 -4.12
N PHE A 23 -5.46 -5.52 -3.67
CA PHE A 23 -4.15 -5.53 -4.33
C PHE A 23 -3.55 -6.93 -4.43
N SER A 24 -3.74 -7.76 -3.41
CA SER A 24 -3.27 -9.14 -3.43
C SER A 24 -3.96 -9.95 -4.53
N LEU A 25 -5.28 -9.81 -4.68
CA LEU A 25 -6.06 -10.44 -5.74
C LEU A 25 -5.62 -9.94 -7.13
N THR A 26 -5.44 -8.64 -7.30
CA THR A 26 -5.03 -8.01 -8.56
C THR A 26 -3.65 -8.51 -9.00
N LEU A 27 -2.66 -8.55 -8.09
CA LEU A 27 -1.32 -9.06 -8.38
C LEU A 27 -1.34 -10.55 -8.70
N ALA A 28 -2.10 -11.36 -7.98
CA ALA A 28 -2.24 -12.79 -8.24
C ALA A 28 -2.90 -13.08 -9.60
N LYS A 29 -3.96 -12.34 -9.96
CA LYS A 29 -4.59 -12.43 -11.30
C LYS A 29 -3.61 -12.03 -12.42
N ALA A 30 -2.70 -11.11 -12.15
CA ALA A 30 -1.64 -10.73 -13.08
C ALA A 30 -0.49 -11.74 -13.16
N GLY A 31 -0.52 -12.82 -12.38
CA GLY A 31 0.42 -13.94 -12.43
C GLY A 31 1.49 -13.94 -11.33
N ALA A 32 1.52 -12.97 -10.44
CA ALA A 32 2.46 -12.97 -9.31
C ALA A 32 2.12 -14.07 -8.29
N LYS A 33 3.16 -14.64 -7.65
CA LYS A 33 2.99 -15.36 -6.39
C LYS A 33 2.95 -14.32 -5.28
N VAL A 34 1.91 -14.35 -4.44
CA VAL A 34 1.66 -13.27 -3.49
C VAL A 34 1.77 -13.75 -2.04
N ALA A 35 2.71 -13.22 -1.29
CA ALA A 35 2.71 -13.31 0.16
C ALA A 35 1.71 -12.27 0.70
N VAL A 36 0.62 -12.75 1.28
CA VAL A 36 -0.43 -11.93 1.90
C VAL A 36 -0.10 -11.79 3.39
N ALA A 37 0.22 -10.57 3.84
CA ALA A 37 0.79 -10.35 5.15
C ALA A 37 -0.04 -9.39 6.01
N ALA A 38 -0.42 -9.82 7.21
CA ALA A 38 -1.13 -9.03 8.23
C ALA A 38 -1.13 -9.76 9.58
N ARG A 39 -1.65 -9.09 10.62
CA ARG A 39 -1.77 -9.69 11.97
C ARG A 39 -2.84 -10.79 12.07
N ARG A 40 -3.93 -10.71 11.29
CA ARG A 40 -5.08 -11.63 11.35
C ARG A 40 -4.89 -12.79 10.37
N LEU A 41 -4.28 -13.87 10.84
CA LEU A 41 -3.91 -15.01 9.98
C LEU A 41 -5.13 -15.76 9.41
N ASP A 42 -6.25 -15.82 10.14
CA ASP A 42 -7.53 -16.38 9.69
C ASP A 42 -8.02 -15.73 8.40
N ARG A 43 -8.04 -14.40 8.36
CA ARG A 43 -8.42 -13.62 7.17
C ARG A 43 -7.47 -13.80 6.00
N LEU A 44 -6.20 -14.03 6.28
CA LEU A 44 -5.21 -14.30 5.24
C LEU A 44 -5.41 -15.67 4.61
N LYS A 45 -5.79 -16.69 5.42
CA LYS A 45 -6.12 -18.02 4.90
C LYS A 45 -7.36 -18.00 4.00
N GLU A 46 -8.40 -17.23 4.36
CA GLU A 46 -9.57 -17.00 3.50
C GLU A 46 -9.14 -16.38 2.15
N LEU A 47 -8.26 -15.36 2.16
CA LEU A 47 -7.76 -14.72 0.97
C LEU A 47 -6.90 -15.67 0.10
N VAL A 48 -6.08 -16.51 0.73
CA VAL A 48 -5.32 -17.55 0.02
C VAL A 48 -6.26 -18.49 -0.71
N SER A 49 -7.27 -19.02 -0.03
CA SER A 49 -8.27 -19.90 -0.66
C SER A 49 -8.98 -19.25 -1.84
N GLU A 50 -9.29 -17.94 -1.75
CA GLU A 50 -9.88 -17.19 -2.88
C GLU A 50 -8.90 -17.04 -4.06
N ILE A 51 -7.62 -16.82 -3.78
CA ILE A 51 -6.59 -16.75 -4.83
C ILE A 51 -6.41 -18.10 -5.54
N GLU A 52 -6.50 -19.19 -4.79
CA GLU A 52 -6.39 -20.55 -5.32
C GLU A 52 -7.56 -20.94 -6.24
N LEU A 53 -8.75 -20.34 -6.08
CA LEU A 53 -9.91 -20.60 -6.96
C LEU A 53 -9.68 -20.25 -8.43
N PHE A 54 -8.71 -19.38 -8.72
CA PHE A 54 -8.32 -19.02 -10.11
C PHE A 54 -6.88 -19.43 -10.45
N ASP A 55 -6.39 -20.52 -9.83
CA ASP A 55 -5.05 -21.08 -10.03
C ASP A 55 -3.91 -20.11 -9.66
N GLY A 56 -4.20 -19.10 -8.84
CA GLY A 56 -3.19 -18.21 -8.28
C GLY A 56 -2.39 -18.90 -7.16
N LYS A 57 -1.22 -18.35 -6.84
CA LYS A 57 -0.38 -18.84 -5.74
C LYS A 57 -0.25 -17.77 -4.67
N ALA A 58 -0.59 -18.12 -3.43
CA ALA A 58 -0.44 -17.21 -2.31
C ALA A 58 0.13 -17.91 -1.05
N LEU A 59 0.78 -17.13 -0.19
CA LEU A 59 1.37 -17.57 1.06
C LEU A 59 0.88 -16.65 2.19
N PRO A 60 0.17 -17.15 3.22
CA PRO A 60 -0.25 -16.33 4.34
C PRO A 60 0.90 -16.13 5.33
N ILE A 61 1.17 -14.88 5.73
CA ILE A 61 2.24 -14.53 6.67
C ILE A 61 1.67 -13.68 7.81
N ALA A 62 1.82 -14.16 9.04
CA ALA A 62 1.53 -13.36 10.23
C ALA A 62 2.60 -12.25 10.33
N LEU A 63 2.18 -10.99 10.22
CA LEU A 63 3.07 -9.82 10.20
C LEU A 63 2.52 -8.71 11.07
N ASP A 64 3.34 -8.26 12.02
CA ASP A 64 3.20 -6.95 12.66
C ASP A 64 4.33 -6.03 12.14
N VAL A 65 3.98 -5.00 11.37
CA VAL A 65 4.96 -4.07 10.81
C VAL A 65 5.63 -3.19 11.88
N THR A 66 5.05 -3.15 13.09
CA THR A 66 5.63 -2.40 14.22
C THR A 66 6.74 -3.19 14.94
N ASP A 67 6.80 -4.50 14.73
CA ASP A 67 7.83 -5.40 15.28
C ASP A 67 8.95 -5.67 14.25
N PRO A 68 10.20 -5.24 14.52
CA PRO A 68 11.33 -5.46 13.61
C PRO A 68 11.62 -6.93 13.32
N GLU A 69 11.46 -7.81 14.32
CA GLU A 69 11.71 -9.23 14.14
C GLU A 69 10.63 -9.89 13.28
N SER A 70 9.36 -9.48 13.46
CA SER A 70 8.25 -9.92 12.60
C SER A 70 8.49 -9.54 11.14
N VAL A 71 8.99 -8.33 10.90
CA VAL A 71 9.35 -7.84 9.55
C VAL A 71 10.48 -8.68 8.94
N ALA A 72 11.55 -8.95 9.70
CA ALA A 72 12.67 -9.75 9.22
C ALA A 72 12.23 -11.17 8.86
N ARG A 73 11.50 -11.84 9.77
CA ARG A 73 10.94 -13.19 9.54
C ARG A 73 10.00 -13.23 8.33
N ALA A 74 9.19 -12.19 8.12
CA ALA A 74 8.28 -12.17 6.96
C ALA A 74 9.02 -12.17 5.63
N VAL A 75 10.07 -11.34 5.48
CA VAL A 75 10.87 -11.29 4.25
C VAL A 75 11.63 -12.60 4.03
N GLU A 76 12.21 -13.19 5.06
CA GLU A 76 12.89 -14.50 5.01
C GLU A 76 11.91 -15.62 4.62
N THR A 77 10.70 -15.61 5.19
CA THR A 77 9.66 -16.59 4.86
C THR A 77 9.27 -16.52 3.39
N VAL A 78 9.16 -15.30 2.81
CA VAL A 78 8.91 -15.14 1.37
C VAL A 78 10.05 -15.75 0.55
N GLU A 79 11.30 -15.41 0.87
CA GLU A 79 12.46 -15.90 0.14
C GLU A 79 12.53 -17.44 0.17
N THR A 80 12.31 -18.03 1.34
CA THR A 80 12.38 -19.50 1.53
C THR A 80 11.28 -20.23 0.77
N ASN A 81 10.05 -19.70 0.75
CA ASN A 81 8.89 -20.46 0.24
C ASN A 81 8.50 -20.06 -1.20
N LEU A 82 8.74 -18.82 -1.62
CA LEU A 82 8.38 -18.33 -2.96
C LEU A 82 9.61 -18.03 -3.83
N GLY A 83 10.77 -17.85 -3.23
CA GLY A 83 11.99 -17.40 -3.88
C GLY A 83 12.23 -15.90 -3.80
N PRO A 84 13.11 -15.32 -4.64
CA PRO A 84 13.49 -13.91 -4.58
C PRO A 84 12.28 -12.97 -4.58
N LEU A 85 12.27 -12.00 -3.66
CA LEU A 85 11.20 -11.00 -3.58
C LEU A 85 11.42 -9.92 -4.65
N HIS A 86 10.39 -9.62 -5.45
CA HIS A 86 10.44 -8.67 -6.57
C HIS A 86 9.57 -7.43 -6.34
N ILE A 87 8.48 -7.58 -5.57
CA ILE A 87 7.49 -6.51 -5.39
C ILE A 87 7.11 -6.43 -3.91
N LEU A 88 7.20 -5.22 -3.35
CA LEU A 88 6.62 -4.89 -2.05
C LEU A 88 5.49 -3.89 -2.25
N VAL A 89 4.31 -4.18 -1.69
CA VAL A 89 3.24 -3.21 -1.51
C VAL A 89 3.10 -2.88 -0.03
N ASN A 90 3.61 -1.71 0.36
CA ASN A 90 3.47 -1.15 1.70
C ASN A 90 2.08 -0.52 1.85
N ASN A 91 1.11 -1.32 2.24
CA ASN A 91 -0.28 -0.89 2.39
C ASN A 91 -0.74 -0.86 3.86
N ALA A 92 -0.10 -1.58 4.77
CA ALA A 92 -0.47 -1.56 6.19
C ALA A 92 -0.56 -0.13 6.72
N GLY A 93 -1.68 0.21 7.32
CA GLY A 93 -1.92 1.54 7.87
C GLY A 93 -3.18 1.60 8.71
N ILE A 94 -3.20 2.55 9.62
CA ILE A 94 -4.33 2.84 10.50
C ILE A 94 -4.61 4.34 10.52
N THR A 95 -5.79 4.70 10.99
CA THR A 95 -6.17 6.07 11.31
C THR A 95 -6.87 6.11 12.66
N GLN A 96 -6.68 7.19 13.39
CA GLN A 96 -7.36 7.48 14.67
C GLN A 96 -7.88 8.92 14.62
N PRO A 97 -9.16 9.12 14.26
CA PRO A 97 -9.73 10.45 14.13
C PRO A 97 -9.85 11.15 15.49
N LYS A 98 -9.03 12.18 15.72
CA LYS A 98 -9.06 13.06 16.89
C LYS A 98 -8.67 14.48 16.49
N MET A 99 -9.17 15.48 17.24
CA MET A 99 -8.65 16.85 17.09
C MET A 99 -7.18 16.89 17.50
N ALA A 100 -6.38 17.72 16.85
CA ALA A 100 -4.93 17.75 17.08
C ALA A 100 -4.53 17.97 18.55
N ILE A 101 -5.32 18.75 19.28
CA ILE A 101 -5.09 19.01 20.70
C ILE A 101 -5.46 17.85 21.63
N ASP A 102 -6.22 16.86 21.14
CA ASP A 102 -6.68 15.70 21.88
C ASP A 102 -5.91 14.41 21.52
N VAL A 103 -4.95 14.50 20.59
CA VAL A 103 -4.09 13.38 20.21
C VAL A 103 -3.14 13.08 21.36
N THR A 104 -3.15 11.86 21.87
CA THR A 104 -2.20 11.41 22.90
C THR A 104 -0.90 10.89 22.26
N GLU A 105 0.16 10.70 23.05
CA GLU A 105 1.41 10.09 22.58
C GLU A 105 1.16 8.66 22.07
N GLU A 106 0.26 7.91 22.71
CA GLU A 106 -0.09 6.55 22.29
C GLU A 106 -0.81 6.55 20.94
N ASP A 107 -1.71 7.50 20.68
CA ASP A 107 -2.37 7.68 19.38
C ASP A 107 -1.35 8.02 18.30
N TRP A 108 -0.43 8.95 18.63
CA TRP A 108 0.66 9.33 17.74
C TRP A 108 1.55 8.14 17.41
N ASP A 109 2.06 7.44 18.43
CA ASP A 109 2.96 6.30 18.26
C ASP A 109 2.29 5.15 17.49
N ALA A 110 1.01 4.87 17.72
CA ALA A 110 0.27 3.86 16.99
C ALA A 110 0.19 4.19 15.50
N VAL A 111 -0.20 5.44 15.14
CA VAL A 111 -0.36 5.86 13.74
C VAL A 111 0.99 5.98 13.04
N VAL A 112 1.94 6.71 13.61
CA VAL A 112 3.27 6.92 13.01
C VAL A 112 4.07 5.61 13.03
N GLY A 113 3.96 4.83 14.09
CA GLY A 113 4.59 3.52 14.23
C GLY A 113 4.17 2.56 13.11
N THR A 114 2.86 2.50 12.83
CA THR A 114 2.33 1.62 11.78
C THR A 114 2.58 2.19 10.39
N ASN A 115 2.11 3.44 10.13
CA ASN A 115 2.02 3.98 8.78
C ASN A 115 3.38 4.39 8.20
N LEU A 116 4.29 4.89 9.03
CA LEU A 116 5.59 5.39 8.60
C LEU A 116 6.72 4.45 9.01
N ARG A 117 6.92 4.21 10.31
CA ARG A 117 8.03 3.38 10.78
C ARG A 117 7.90 1.95 10.29
N GLY A 118 6.69 1.39 10.28
CA GLY A 118 6.40 0.06 9.75
C GLY A 118 6.67 -0.03 8.23
N ALA A 119 6.20 0.95 7.46
CA ALA A 119 6.47 1.02 6.03
C ALA A 119 7.97 1.16 5.74
N TRP A 120 8.69 1.98 6.51
CA TRP A 120 10.15 2.11 6.42
C TRP A 120 10.85 0.78 6.66
N ARG A 121 10.52 0.07 7.75
CA ARG A 121 11.12 -1.23 8.10
C ARG A 121 10.91 -2.26 6.99
N MET A 122 9.68 -2.36 6.49
CA MET A 122 9.37 -3.27 5.39
C MET A 122 10.15 -2.91 4.12
N ALA A 123 10.19 -1.64 3.75
CA ALA A 123 10.95 -1.18 2.57
C ALA A 123 12.44 -1.44 2.73
N GLN A 124 13.02 -1.13 3.90
CA GLN A 124 14.44 -1.34 4.17
C GLN A 124 14.83 -2.83 4.14
N GLN A 125 14.05 -3.68 4.82
CA GLN A 125 14.34 -5.12 4.86
C GLN A 125 14.18 -5.76 3.49
N THR A 126 13.14 -5.37 2.74
CA THR A 126 12.94 -5.81 1.35
C THR A 126 14.07 -5.35 0.44
N ALA A 127 14.49 -4.07 0.54
CA ALA A 127 15.60 -3.55 -0.26
C ALA A 127 16.92 -4.26 0.05
N ARG A 128 17.21 -4.56 1.32
CA ARG A 128 18.38 -5.37 1.70
C ARG A 128 18.35 -6.77 1.08
N ASN A 129 17.18 -7.41 1.06
CA ASN A 129 16.99 -8.71 0.43
C ASN A 129 17.22 -8.63 -1.09
N MET A 130 16.57 -7.69 -1.77
CA MET A 130 16.72 -7.47 -3.22
C MET A 130 18.18 -7.17 -3.61
N LYS A 131 18.84 -6.31 -2.85
CA LYS A 131 20.26 -5.96 -3.07
C LYS A 131 21.17 -7.16 -2.88
N ARG A 132 21.02 -7.93 -1.80
CA ARG A 132 21.80 -9.14 -1.51
C ARG A 132 21.67 -10.19 -2.61
N LEU A 133 20.48 -10.35 -3.18
CA LEU A 133 20.20 -11.30 -4.25
C LEU A 133 20.51 -10.75 -5.65
N GLY A 134 20.71 -9.44 -5.80
CA GLY A 134 21.01 -8.79 -7.07
C GLY A 134 19.87 -8.79 -8.08
N ASN A 135 18.62 -9.08 -7.63
CA ASN A 135 17.48 -9.22 -8.54
C ASN A 135 16.75 -7.90 -8.83
N GLY A 136 17.10 -6.79 -8.14
CA GLY A 136 16.35 -5.56 -8.23
C GLY A 136 14.89 -5.70 -7.76
N GLY A 137 14.03 -4.73 -8.08
CA GLY A 137 12.61 -4.86 -7.74
C GLY A 137 11.83 -3.55 -7.72
N SER A 138 10.60 -3.64 -7.22
CA SER A 138 9.68 -2.51 -7.07
C SER A 138 9.09 -2.44 -5.67
N ILE A 139 9.25 -1.30 -5.02
CA ILE A 139 8.62 -0.96 -3.74
C ILE A 139 7.52 0.06 -4.04
N ILE A 140 6.29 -0.27 -3.68
CA ILE A 140 5.09 0.54 -3.90
C ILE A 140 4.52 0.92 -2.54
N ASN A 141 4.60 2.19 -2.19
CA ASN A 141 4.07 2.71 -0.93
C ASN A 141 2.64 3.25 -1.15
N ILE A 142 1.71 2.87 -0.29
CA ILE A 142 0.36 3.43 -0.32
C ILE A 142 0.32 4.68 0.56
N ALA A 143 0.37 5.82 -0.11
CA ALA A 143 0.22 7.16 0.46
C ALA A 143 -1.26 7.54 0.61
N SER A 144 -1.62 8.79 0.40
CA SER A 144 -2.99 9.32 0.40
C SER A 144 -2.98 10.71 -0.23
N ILE A 145 -4.13 11.19 -0.70
CA ILE A 145 -4.31 12.62 -1.02
C ILE A 145 -4.03 13.51 0.21
N LEU A 146 -4.20 12.98 1.41
CA LEU A 146 -3.82 13.67 2.65
C LEU A 146 -2.30 13.80 2.86
N SER A 147 -1.49 13.28 1.94
CA SER A 147 -0.07 13.61 1.85
C SER A 147 0.18 15.03 1.33
N PHE A 148 -0.80 15.61 0.64
CA PHE A 148 -0.72 16.92 -0.03
C PHE A 148 -1.74 17.92 0.53
N GLY A 149 -2.81 17.43 1.14
CA GLY A 149 -3.87 18.22 1.75
C GLY A 149 -4.13 17.80 3.19
N VAL A 150 -5.05 18.49 3.84
CA VAL A 150 -5.41 18.23 5.24
C VAL A 150 -6.93 18.20 5.41
N THR A 151 -7.37 17.46 6.41
CA THR A 151 -8.77 17.49 6.86
C THR A 151 -8.82 17.45 8.38
N ARG A 152 -9.94 17.86 8.93
CA ARG A 152 -10.12 17.88 10.40
C ARG A 152 -10.01 16.46 10.96
N GLN A 153 -9.47 16.34 12.16
CA GLN A 153 -9.34 15.12 12.96
C GLN A 153 -8.37 14.05 12.39
N LEU A 154 -7.67 14.30 11.29
CA LEU A 154 -6.74 13.36 10.68
C LEU A 154 -5.29 13.89 10.60
N SER A 155 -4.90 14.78 11.53
CA SER A 155 -3.56 15.39 11.53
C SER A 155 -2.43 14.35 11.55
N THR A 156 -2.46 13.41 12.49
CA THR A 156 -1.44 12.37 12.64
C THR A 156 -1.35 11.48 11.39
N TYR A 157 -2.51 11.11 10.85
CA TYR A 157 -2.58 10.33 9.60
C TYR A 157 -1.99 11.12 8.42
N ALA A 158 -2.39 12.37 8.22
CA ALA A 158 -1.89 13.23 7.14
C ALA A 158 -0.37 13.40 7.23
N ILE A 159 0.15 13.68 8.42
CA ILE A 159 1.59 13.79 8.70
C ILE A 159 2.30 12.48 8.32
N SER A 160 1.77 11.33 8.75
CA SER A 160 2.37 10.02 8.44
C SER A 160 2.41 9.76 6.93
N LYS A 161 1.33 10.12 6.20
CA LYS A 161 1.26 9.90 4.74
C LYS A 161 2.10 10.90 3.95
N ALA A 162 2.25 12.15 4.42
CA ALA A 162 3.22 13.10 3.85
C ALA A 162 4.66 12.60 4.02
N ALA A 163 4.98 12.06 5.21
CA ALA A 163 6.28 11.47 5.47
C ALA A 163 6.56 10.23 4.59
N VAL A 164 5.54 9.40 4.28
CA VAL A 164 5.67 8.26 3.34
C VAL A 164 6.00 8.75 1.93
N VAL A 165 5.45 9.87 1.47
CA VAL A 165 5.83 10.48 0.17
C VAL A 165 7.29 10.90 0.18
N GLN A 166 7.76 11.56 1.24
CA GLN A 166 9.17 11.96 1.34
C GLN A 166 10.09 10.73 1.46
N MET A 167 9.72 9.73 2.25
CA MET A 167 10.42 8.44 2.35
C MET A 167 10.56 7.78 0.96
N THR A 168 9.49 7.79 0.15
CA THR A 168 9.50 7.24 -1.20
C THR A 168 10.57 7.90 -2.06
N LYS A 169 10.66 9.23 -2.05
CA LYS A 169 11.65 9.99 -2.82
C LYS A 169 13.09 9.73 -2.35
N SER A 170 13.29 9.73 -1.04
CA SER A 170 14.62 9.48 -0.45
C SER A 170 15.15 8.10 -0.80
N MET A 171 14.33 7.06 -0.58
CA MET A 171 14.73 5.69 -0.89
C MET A 171 14.89 5.46 -2.40
N ALA A 172 14.11 6.13 -3.24
CA ALA A 172 14.25 6.05 -4.70
C ALA A 172 15.65 6.48 -5.16
N VAL A 173 16.16 7.59 -4.65
CA VAL A 173 17.50 8.09 -4.99
C VAL A 173 18.59 7.12 -4.52
N GLU A 174 18.47 6.60 -3.29
CA GLU A 174 19.50 5.75 -2.68
C GLU A 174 19.55 4.35 -3.31
N LEU A 175 18.41 3.79 -3.75
CA LEU A 175 18.29 2.40 -4.19
C LEU A 175 18.35 2.20 -5.71
N THR A 176 18.38 3.28 -6.49
CA THR A 176 18.39 3.22 -7.96
C THR A 176 19.57 2.43 -8.52
N ARG A 177 20.76 2.52 -7.90
CA ARG A 177 21.95 1.79 -8.35
C ARG A 177 21.85 0.28 -8.15
N ASP A 178 20.96 -0.16 -7.27
CA ASP A 178 20.68 -1.58 -7.02
C ASP A 178 19.49 -2.07 -7.88
N ASN A 179 19.05 -1.30 -8.91
CA ASN A 179 17.88 -1.58 -9.76
C ASN A 179 16.57 -1.73 -8.95
N ILE A 180 16.45 -1.07 -7.83
CA ILE A 180 15.25 -1.04 -7.00
C ILE A 180 14.54 0.29 -7.22
N ARG A 181 13.30 0.22 -7.71
CA ARG A 181 12.42 1.38 -7.90
C ARG A 181 11.54 1.55 -6.67
N VAL A 182 11.35 2.77 -6.23
CA VAL A 182 10.48 3.11 -5.10
C VAL A 182 9.51 4.19 -5.55
N ASN A 183 8.22 3.86 -5.57
CA ASN A 183 7.17 4.79 -5.98
C ASN A 183 6.00 4.72 -4.99
N ALA A 184 5.05 5.65 -5.12
CA ALA A 184 3.85 5.67 -4.30
C ALA A 184 2.58 5.79 -5.15
N ILE A 185 1.49 5.24 -4.61
CA ILE A 185 0.12 5.54 -5.05
C ILE A 185 -0.51 6.38 -3.94
N ALA A 186 -1.16 7.49 -4.30
CA ALA A 186 -1.89 8.37 -3.40
C ALA A 186 -3.39 8.32 -3.73
N PRO A 187 -4.15 7.40 -3.13
CA PRO A 187 -5.58 7.30 -3.35
C PRO A 187 -6.34 8.49 -2.77
N GLY A 188 -7.43 8.88 -3.44
CA GLY A 188 -8.50 9.70 -2.88
C GLY A 188 -9.43 8.91 -1.98
N TYR A 189 -10.69 9.30 -1.95
CA TYR A 189 -11.74 8.56 -1.23
C TYR A 189 -12.16 7.35 -2.05
N ILE A 190 -11.69 6.18 -1.63
CA ILE A 190 -12.03 4.87 -2.23
C ILE A 190 -13.10 4.20 -1.38
N GLU A 191 -14.16 3.70 -2.02
CA GLU A 191 -15.20 2.96 -1.33
C GLU A 191 -14.66 1.63 -0.79
N THR A 192 -14.90 1.40 0.48
CA THR A 192 -14.59 0.16 1.19
C THR A 192 -15.74 -0.19 2.13
N ASP A 193 -15.83 -1.44 2.57
CA ASP A 193 -16.85 -1.83 3.56
C ASP A 193 -16.76 -1.00 4.84
N PHE A 194 -15.57 -0.53 5.19
CA PHE A 194 -15.33 0.26 6.39
C PHE A 194 -15.95 1.66 6.31
N ASN A 195 -15.96 2.31 5.14
CA ASN A 195 -16.39 3.71 5.00
C ASN A 195 -17.75 3.89 4.30
N ARG A 196 -18.35 2.82 3.78
CA ARG A 196 -19.63 2.86 3.04
C ARG A 196 -20.73 3.51 3.86
N ALA A 197 -20.87 3.15 5.14
CA ALA A 197 -21.90 3.72 6.01
C ALA A 197 -21.73 5.24 6.20
N PHE A 198 -20.48 5.73 6.33
CA PHE A 198 -20.21 7.16 6.44
C PHE A 198 -20.61 7.91 5.15
N PHE A 199 -20.23 7.40 3.98
CA PHE A 199 -20.54 8.07 2.71
C PHE A 199 -22.02 8.00 2.31
N ALA A 200 -22.82 7.17 2.97
CA ALA A 200 -24.27 7.18 2.85
C ALA A 200 -24.95 8.33 3.61
N THR A 201 -24.24 9.00 4.56
CA THR A 201 -24.77 10.17 5.29
C THR A 201 -24.73 11.43 4.42
N ASP A 202 -25.51 12.45 4.81
CA ASP A 202 -25.54 13.74 4.08
C ASP A 202 -24.15 14.39 4.04
N ARG A 203 -23.40 14.34 5.15
CA ARG A 203 -22.01 14.81 5.19
C ARG A 203 -21.10 14.02 4.24
N GLY A 204 -21.32 12.73 4.13
CA GLY A 204 -20.57 11.89 3.17
C GLY A 204 -20.89 12.28 1.72
N LYS A 205 -22.16 12.55 1.41
CA LYS A 205 -22.60 13.02 0.07
C LYS A 205 -21.98 14.39 -0.27
N GLU A 206 -22.01 15.35 0.66
CA GLU A 206 -21.33 16.65 0.49
C GLU A 206 -19.84 16.49 0.19
N MET A 207 -19.18 15.49 0.77
CA MET A 207 -17.78 15.21 0.45
C MET A 207 -17.62 14.63 -0.95
N ILE A 208 -18.54 13.79 -1.41
CA ILE A 208 -18.55 13.24 -2.78
C ILE A 208 -18.76 14.37 -3.80
N ASP A 209 -19.68 15.30 -3.54
CA ASP A 209 -19.96 16.44 -4.42
C ASP A 209 -18.75 17.34 -4.65
N ARG A 210 -17.79 17.34 -3.73
CA ARG A 210 -16.52 18.08 -3.88
C ARG A 210 -15.49 17.36 -4.76
N ILE A 211 -15.72 16.10 -5.10
CA ILE A 211 -14.87 15.36 -6.03
C ILE A 211 -15.30 15.74 -7.45
N PRO A 212 -14.40 16.24 -8.32
CA PRO A 212 -14.78 16.61 -9.69
C PRO A 212 -15.49 15.50 -10.47
N GLN A 213 -15.12 14.23 -10.28
CA GLN A 213 -15.82 13.09 -10.87
C GLN A 213 -17.12 12.73 -10.17
N GLN A 214 -17.53 13.42 -9.09
CA GLN A 214 -18.79 13.26 -8.35
C GLN A 214 -19.10 11.80 -7.94
N ARG A 215 -18.06 11.04 -7.66
CA ARG A 215 -18.16 9.67 -7.15
C ARG A 215 -16.99 9.32 -6.26
N LEU A 216 -17.17 8.32 -5.43
CA LEU A 216 -16.05 7.63 -4.79
C LEU A 216 -15.26 6.82 -5.83
N GLY A 217 -13.98 6.70 -5.63
CA GLY A 217 -13.18 5.72 -6.35
C GLY A 217 -13.56 4.30 -5.90
N GLN A 218 -13.50 3.36 -6.81
CA GLN A 218 -13.56 1.93 -6.51
C GLN A 218 -12.14 1.38 -6.34
N MET A 219 -11.98 0.26 -5.63
CA MET A 219 -10.66 -0.34 -5.45
C MET A 219 -10.01 -0.68 -6.81
N SER A 220 -10.80 -1.08 -7.82
CA SER A 220 -10.35 -1.36 -9.18
C SER A 220 -9.81 -0.12 -9.93
N ASP A 221 -10.19 1.11 -9.53
CA ASP A 221 -9.61 2.32 -10.12
C ASP A 221 -8.10 2.44 -9.84
N LEU A 222 -7.58 1.70 -8.85
CA LEU A 222 -6.16 1.68 -8.48
C LEU A 222 -5.35 0.62 -9.24
N ASP A 223 -6.01 -0.35 -9.89
CA ASP A 223 -5.35 -1.52 -10.49
C ASP A 223 -4.36 -1.14 -11.58
N GLY A 224 -4.71 -0.18 -12.43
CA GLY A 224 -3.83 0.29 -13.50
C GLY A 224 -2.49 0.82 -12.98
N ALA A 225 -2.53 1.65 -11.94
CA ALA A 225 -1.32 2.19 -11.32
C ALA A 225 -0.52 1.11 -10.57
N LEU A 226 -1.21 0.22 -9.84
CA LEU A 226 -0.56 -0.90 -9.16
C LEU A 226 0.20 -1.77 -10.14
N LEU A 227 -0.44 -2.21 -11.22
CA LEU A 227 0.17 -3.09 -12.23
C LEU A 227 1.29 -2.38 -13.01
N LEU A 228 1.13 -1.09 -13.32
CA LEU A 228 2.18 -0.27 -13.92
C LEU A 228 3.43 -0.25 -13.03
N LEU A 229 3.26 0.07 -11.74
CA LEU A 229 4.38 0.18 -10.81
C LEU A 229 4.99 -1.18 -10.45
N ALA A 230 4.19 -2.24 -10.38
CA ALA A 230 4.66 -3.59 -10.10
C ALA A 230 5.43 -4.21 -11.29
N GLY A 231 5.04 -3.87 -12.51
CA GLY A 231 5.56 -4.45 -13.74
C GLY A 231 6.67 -3.66 -14.42
N ASP A 232 6.98 -4.11 -15.62
CA ASP A 232 8.05 -3.57 -16.46
C ASP A 232 7.67 -2.25 -17.17
N GLY A 233 6.39 -1.88 -17.18
CA GLY A 233 5.92 -0.62 -17.77
C GLY A 233 6.45 0.65 -17.08
N SER A 234 7.00 0.50 -15.87
CA SER A 234 7.53 1.62 -15.08
C SER A 234 9.05 1.55 -14.84
N LYS A 235 9.81 0.90 -15.75
CA LYS A 235 11.28 0.74 -15.61
C LYS A 235 12.03 2.05 -15.42
N TYR A 236 11.53 3.16 -15.94
CA TYR A 236 12.14 4.49 -15.82
C TYR A 236 11.42 5.38 -14.79
N MET A 237 10.56 4.79 -13.93
CA MET A 237 9.84 5.51 -12.88
C MET A 237 10.40 5.13 -11.51
N THR A 238 10.98 6.10 -10.81
CA THR A 238 11.33 5.98 -9.39
C THR A 238 11.15 7.34 -8.71
N GLY A 239 10.75 7.36 -7.44
CA GLY A 239 10.43 8.58 -6.69
C GLY A 239 9.11 9.23 -7.07
N SER A 240 8.32 8.61 -7.95
CA SER A 240 7.05 9.15 -8.43
C SER A 240 5.92 8.88 -7.44
N VAL A 241 4.92 9.77 -7.43
CA VAL A 241 3.66 9.60 -6.70
C VAL A 241 2.52 9.71 -7.69
N ILE A 242 1.74 8.65 -7.85
CA ILE A 242 0.57 8.63 -8.73
C ILE A 242 -0.66 8.90 -7.88
N THR A 243 -1.28 10.06 -8.07
CA THR A 243 -2.54 10.44 -7.42
C THR A 243 -3.72 9.88 -8.20
N ILE A 244 -4.64 9.21 -7.50
CA ILE A 244 -5.86 8.61 -8.09
C ILE A 244 -7.02 9.01 -7.19
N ASP A 245 -7.67 10.13 -7.50
CA ASP A 245 -8.59 10.79 -6.57
C ASP A 245 -9.81 11.44 -7.23
N GLY A 246 -10.03 11.17 -8.51
CA GLY A 246 -11.12 11.79 -9.25
C GLY A 246 -11.00 13.31 -9.42
N GLY A 247 -9.77 13.84 -9.27
CA GLY A 247 -9.47 15.27 -9.33
C GLY A 247 -9.63 16.03 -8.01
N HIS A 248 -9.86 15.33 -6.90
CA HIS A 248 -10.18 15.95 -5.61
C HIS A 248 -9.11 16.94 -5.11
N THR A 249 -7.83 16.68 -5.40
CA THR A 249 -6.71 17.55 -4.96
C THR A 249 -6.37 18.66 -5.95
N LEU A 250 -7.03 18.73 -7.10
CA LEU A 250 -6.83 19.82 -8.04
C LEU A 250 -7.52 21.08 -7.50
N PRO A 251 -6.87 22.26 -7.59
CA PRO A 251 -7.54 23.52 -7.24
C PRO A 251 -8.68 23.75 -8.23
N LEU A 252 -9.91 23.78 -7.71
CA LEU A 252 -11.06 24.22 -8.50
C LEU A 252 -10.98 25.74 -8.59
N VAL A 253 -10.58 26.23 -9.76
CA VAL A 253 -10.70 27.65 -10.10
C VAL A 253 -12.11 27.82 -10.66
N GLY A 254 -13.02 28.25 -9.83
CA GLY A 254 -14.38 28.61 -10.19
C GLY A 254 -14.62 30.08 -9.97
#